data_ccae2446de7f3e7e7899a4f0a9d5bdbc
#
_entry.id   ccae2446de7f3e7e7899a4f0a9d5bdbc
#
_cell.length_a   1.000
_cell.length_b   1.000
_cell.length_c   1.000
_cell.angle_alpha   90.00
_cell.angle_beta   90.00
_cell.angle_gamma   90.00
#
_symmetry.space_group_name_H-M   'P 1'
#
loop_
_entity.id
_entity.type
_entity.pdbx_description
1 polymer ?
#
loop_
_entity_poly.entity_id
_entity_poly.type
_entity_poly.pdbx_seq_one_letter_code
_entity_poly.pdbx_strand_id
1 'polypeptide(L)'
;MKHGNGFSLIELMISMVVLIAVVAAATVALVQAQHATDGVAMMANTQENLRAGMHFITRDLAQAGEGIPPSGVSLPNSAVGVSNVNRPGTATTFLTSYTLLPVVTPGSLAGQPAKSVNPQTGAILVGPNPTDVINILYADNTLVDTAGNFLNSFPVVQAAPAVPVCAAPAQINATGLTVTLATNCFQMPGTPTPLAVGNLILFTNQNGTALEYVTGVAGQVITFAAGDPAGLNQTGLPNGTVADLANAGGGFPPTTIQRVWLVSYYIDSTTNPSKPQLVRQVNYPNYPTVATASNPPQQIADCIENLSFSYDITNSTAPAGTYAIGPGDAPTPNTLYDTPAQFRAVNVSIAGRSEYPYLGSTMPQYFRNNLQTQVSLRSMSFQNQFQTSPTAP
;
A
#
# COMPACT_ATOMS: atom_id res chain seq x y z
N MET A 1 46.18 -46.00 64.19
CA MET A 1 46.58 -45.09 63.10
C MET A 1 45.93 -45.62 61.81
N LYS A 2 44.93 -44.89 61.24
CA LYS A 2 44.33 -45.26 59.93
C LYS A 2 45.29 -44.84 58.84
N HIS A 3 45.80 -45.77 58.07
CA HIS A 3 46.56 -45.49 56.86
C HIS A 3 45.60 -44.83 55.82
N GLY A 4 45.84 -43.57 55.51
CA GLY A 4 45.18 -42.92 54.40
C GLY A 4 45.77 -43.51 53.12
N ASN A 5 44.93 -44.24 52.32
CA ASN A 5 45.29 -44.68 51.01
C ASN A 5 45.43 -43.43 50.11
N GLY A 6 46.68 -43.09 49.74
CA GLY A 6 46.93 -42.02 48.75
C GLY A 6 46.42 -42.43 47.35
N PHE A 7 45.85 -41.50 46.60
CA PHE A 7 45.43 -41.71 45.22
C PHE A 7 46.59 -42.14 44.34
N SER A 8 46.37 -43.18 43.54
CA SER A 8 47.35 -43.61 42.52
C SER A 8 47.39 -42.59 41.39
N LEU A 9 48.60 -42.33 40.86
CA LEU A 9 48.76 -41.41 39.70
C LEU A 9 47.96 -41.87 38.48
N ILE A 10 47.76 -43.15 38.29
CA ILE A 10 46.96 -43.74 37.23
C ILE A 10 45.46 -43.47 37.43
N GLU A 11 44.97 -43.49 38.64
CA GLU A 11 43.60 -43.19 38.99
C GLU A 11 43.23 -41.72 38.74
N LEU A 12 44.23 -40.82 38.98
CA LEU A 12 44.11 -39.41 38.67
C LEU A 12 44.07 -39.14 37.17
N MET A 13 44.90 -39.87 36.37
CA MET A 13 44.89 -39.77 34.92
C MET A 13 43.59 -40.29 34.31
N ILE A 14 43.06 -41.41 34.79
CA ILE A 14 41.79 -41.95 34.31
C ILE A 14 40.64 -41.00 34.65
N SER A 15 40.61 -40.46 35.87
CA SER A 15 39.56 -39.52 36.25
C SER A 15 39.58 -38.22 35.43
N MET A 16 40.77 -37.74 35.07
CA MET A 16 40.93 -36.57 34.23
C MET A 16 40.45 -36.82 32.79
N VAL A 17 40.74 -37.98 32.21
CA VAL A 17 40.25 -38.37 30.87
C VAL A 17 38.70 -38.49 30.86
N VAL A 18 38.12 -39.13 31.89
CA VAL A 18 36.67 -39.23 32.02
C VAL A 18 36.03 -37.88 32.17
N LEU A 19 36.63 -36.99 33.01
CA LEU A 19 36.14 -35.62 33.18
C LEU A 19 36.12 -34.84 31.86
N ILE A 20 37.22 -34.92 31.08
CA ILE A 20 37.32 -34.24 29.77
C ILE A 20 36.24 -34.80 28.82
N ALA A 21 36.04 -36.12 28.79
CA ALA A 21 35.00 -36.72 27.94
C ALA A 21 33.59 -36.26 28.31
N VAL A 22 33.27 -36.17 29.62
CA VAL A 22 31.98 -35.67 30.11
C VAL A 22 31.76 -34.20 29.77
N VAL A 23 32.79 -33.36 29.99
CA VAL A 23 32.73 -31.94 29.64
C VAL A 23 32.56 -31.75 28.13
N ALA A 24 33.32 -32.53 27.31
CA ALA A 24 33.14 -32.46 25.86
C ALA A 24 31.70 -32.85 25.41
N ALA A 25 31.13 -33.91 25.96
CA ALA A 25 29.78 -34.33 25.67
C ALA A 25 28.74 -33.26 26.13
N ALA A 26 28.93 -32.66 27.30
CA ALA A 26 28.06 -31.60 27.81
C ALA A 26 28.14 -30.34 26.94
N THR A 27 29.32 -29.94 26.49
CA THR A 27 29.44 -28.76 25.59
C THR A 27 28.79 -29.00 24.24
N VAL A 28 28.92 -30.19 23.65
CA VAL A 28 28.20 -30.52 22.39
C VAL A 28 26.68 -30.46 22.56
N ALA A 29 26.16 -31.03 23.67
CA ALA A 29 24.74 -30.98 23.96
C ALA A 29 24.23 -29.53 24.16
N LEU A 30 25.00 -28.67 24.83
CA LEU A 30 24.68 -27.27 25.05
C LEU A 30 24.62 -26.49 23.72
N VAL A 31 25.63 -26.69 22.83
CA VAL A 31 25.66 -26.05 21.52
C VAL A 31 24.46 -26.47 20.66
N GLN A 32 24.11 -27.77 20.68
CA GLN A 32 22.92 -28.24 19.97
C GLN A 32 21.61 -27.62 20.51
N ALA A 33 21.50 -27.51 21.83
CA ALA A 33 20.35 -26.85 22.47
C ALA A 33 20.27 -25.36 22.08
N GLN A 34 21.39 -24.64 22.03
CA GLN A 34 21.45 -23.25 21.58
C GLN A 34 20.99 -23.13 20.12
N HIS A 35 21.52 -23.96 19.21
CA HIS A 35 21.09 -23.96 17.81
C HIS A 35 19.59 -24.22 17.65
N ALA A 36 19.03 -25.16 18.42
CA ALA A 36 17.60 -25.42 18.40
C ALA A 36 16.77 -24.20 18.86
N THR A 37 17.23 -23.53 19.92
CA THR A 37 16.57 -22.32 20.46
C THR A 37 16.64 -21.18 19.44
N ASP A 38 17.78 -20.93 18.83
CA ASP A 38 17.98 -19.93 17.79
C ASP A 38 17.08 -20.21 16.58
N GLY A 39 16.97 -21.47 16.16
CA GLY A 39 16.07 -21.88 15.08
C GLY A 39 14.61 -21.57 15.36
N VAL A 40 14.14 -21.86 16.58
CA VAL A 40 12.76 -21.54 17.00
C VAL A 40 12.54 -20.02 17.04
N ALA A 41 13.50 -19.25 17.55
CA ALA A 41 13.41 -17.79 17.59
C ALA A 41 13.35 -17.19 16.18
N MET A 42 14.19 -17.66 15.25
CA MET A 42 14.15 -17.22 13.84
C MET A 42 12.82 -17.53 13.17
N MET A 43 12.26 -18.72 13.44
CA MET A 43 10.95 -19.11 12.94
C MET A 43 9.85 -18.18 13.46
N ALA A 44 9.85 -17.91 14.76
CA ALA A 44 8.86 -17.04 15.40
C ALA A 44 8.94 -15.61 14.83
N ASN A 45 10.13 -15.03 14.72
CA ASN A 45 10.33 -13.69 14.16
C ASN A 45 9.89 -13.61 12.68
N THR A 46 10.20 -14.63 11.88
CA THR A 46 9.76 -14.67 10.47
C THR A 46 8.22 -14.71 10.37
N GLN A 47 7.57 -15.51 11.23
CA GLN A 47 6.11 -15.57 11.25
C GLN A 47 5.47 -14.28 11.73
N GLU A 48 6.06 -13.62 12.71
CA GLU A 48 5.59 -12.31 13.21
C GLU A 48 5.67 -11.24 12.11
N ASN A 49 6.78 -11.14 11.40
CA ASN A 49 6.97 -10.24 10.26
C ASN A 49 5.92 -10.48 9.17
N LEU A 50 5.70 -11.73 8.79
CA LEU A 50 4.68 -12.08 7.79
C LEU A 50 3.26 -11.72 8.25
N ARG A 51 2.94 -11.97 9.54
CA ARG A 51 1.63 -11.62 10.11
C ARG A 51 1.43 -10.11 10.17
N ALA A 52 2.46 -9.35 10.55
CA ALA A 52 2.40 -7.89 10.56
C ALA A 52 2.12 -7.35 9.14
N GLY A 53 2.86 -7.79 8.14
CA GLY A 53 2.62 -7.43 6.74
C GLY A 53 1.22 -7.76 6.27
N MET A 54 0.76 -8.99 6.53
CA MET A 54 -0.57 -9.45 6.17
C MET A 54 -1.68 -8.63 6.84
N HIS A 55 -1.52 -8.32 8.13
CA HIS A 55 -2.49 -7.53 8.88
C HIS A 55 -2.70 -6.13 8.29
N PHE A 56 -1.63 -5.44 7.93
CA PHE A 56 -1.74 -4.12 7.31
C PHE A 56 -2.44 -4.19 5.95
N ILE A 57 -2.04 -5.13 5.09
CA ILE A 57 -2.65 -5.29 3.77
C ILE A 57 -4.14 -5.64 3.89
N THR A 58 -4.51 -6.59 4.74
CA THR A 58 -5.91 -7.00 4.91
C THR A 58 -6.77 -5.89 5.47
N ARG A 59 -6.25 -5.10 6.41
CA ARG A 59 -6.95 -3.95 6.97
C ARG A 59 -7.28 -2.90 5.91
N ASP A 60 -6.27 -2.52 5.09
CA ASP A 60 -6.48 -1.49 4.07
C ASP A 60 -7.34 -2.01 2.91
N LEU A 61 -7.22 -3.29 2.54
CA LEU A 61 -8.12 -3.92 1.57
C LEU A 61 -9.58 -3.99 2.05
N ALA A 62 -9.80 -4.19 3.35
CA ALA A 62 -11.16 -4.18 3.89
C ALA A 62 -11.86 -2.81 3.79
N GLN A 63 -11.08 -1.74 3.73
CA GLN A 63 -11.57 -0.35 3.55
C GLN A 63 -11.66 0.05 2.07
N ALA A 64 -11.14 -0.77 1.15
CA ALA A 64 -11.10 -0.45 -0.27
C ALA A 64 -12.48 -0.07 -0.81
N GLY A 65 -12.58 1.10 -1.48
CA GLY A 65 -13.80 1.60 -2.09
C GLY A 65 -14.78 2.27 -1.14
N GLU A 66 -14.47 2.37 0.14
CA GLU A 66 -15.33 3.13 1.05
C GLU A 66 -15.37 4.60 0.64
N GLY A 67 -16.58 5.13 0.40
CA GLY A 67 -16.78 6.52 -0.03
C GLY A 67 -16.30 6.87 -1.45
N ILE A 68 -15.86 5.89 -2.24
CA ILE A 68 -15.40 6.09 -3.61
C ILE A 68 -16.49 5.62 -4.60
N PRO A 69 -16.71 6.35 -5.72
CA PRO A 69 -17.62 5.88 -6.75
C PRO A 69 -17.22 4.49 -7.28
N PRO A 70 -18.17 3.58 -7.52
CA PRO A 70 -17.89 2.21 -7.94
C PRO A 70 -17.22 2.12 -9.32
N SER A 71 -17.45 3.10 -10.17
CA SER A 71 -16.78 3.23 -11.47
C SER A 71 -15.27 3.56 -11.35
N GLY A 72 -14.80 3.89 -10.15
CA GLY A 72 -13.46 4.44 -9.94
C GLY A 72 -13.46 5.97 -10.06
N VAL A 73 -12.26 6.54 -10.08
CA VAL A 73 -12.01 7.97 -10.16
C VAL A 73 -11.35 8.30 -11.49
N SER A 74 -11.85 9.32 -12.18
CA SER A 74 -11.25 9.75 -13.45
C SER A 74 -9.83 10.24 -13.25
N LEU A 75 -8.91 9.76 -14.09
CA LEU A 75 -7.54 10.24 -14.17
C LEU A 75 -7.44 11.33 -15.24
N PRO A 76 -6.57 12.33 -15.06
CA PRO A 76 -6.32 13.33 -16.09
C PRO A 76 -5.96 12.67 -17.43
N ASN A 77 -6.79 12.85 -18.43
CA ASN A 77 -6.59 12.22 -19.74
C ASN A 77 -7.06 13.10 -20.89
N SER A 78 -6.54 12.80 -22.07
CA SER A 78 -6.95 13.38 -23.33
C SER A 78 -7.56 12.29 -24.24
N ALA A 79 -7.96 12.65 -25.42
CA ALA A 79 -8.44 11.70 -26.44
C ALA A 79 -7.42 10.59 -26.78
N VAL A 80 -6.14 10.80 -26.48
CA VAL A 80 -5.05 9.82 -26.69
C VAL A 80 -4.67 9.06 -25.40
N GLY A 81 -5.38 9.27 -24.31
CA GLY A 81 -5.20 8.55 -23.03
C GLY A 81 -4.61 9.38 -21.89
N VAL A 82 -4.30 8.70 -20.78
CA VAL A 82 -3.76 9.30 -19.56
C VAL A 82 -2.40 9.94 -19.83
N SER A 83 -2.19 11.14 -19.32
CA SER A 83 -0.98 11.90 -19.51
C SER A 83 -0.18 11.99 -18.20
N ASN A 84 0.97 11.32 -18.16
CA ASN A 84 2.01 11.49 -17.13
C ASN A 84 1.58 11.31 -15.66
N VAL A 85 0.50 10.59 -15.40
CA VAL A 85 0.12 10.26 -14.00
C VAL A 85 1.02 9.14 -13.50
N ASN A 86 1.75 9.43 -12.45
CA ASN A 86 2.66 8.46 -11.84
C ASN A 86 1.88 7.36 -11.12
N ARG A 87 2.39 6.13 -11.20
CA ARG A 87 1.81 5.00 -10.49
C ARG A 87 2.53 4.80 -9.15
N PRO A 88 1.85 4.94 -7.99
CA PRO A 88 2.49 4.75 -6.70
C PRO A 88 3.03 3.33 -6.52
N GLY A 89 4.19 3.21 -5.86
CA GLY A 89 4.86 1.93 -5.62
C GLY A 89 5.66 1.40 -6.82
N THR A 90 5.68 2.14 -7.94
CA THR A 90 6.45 1.80 -9.13
C THR A 90 7.26 3.00 -9.64
N ALA A 91 8.24 2.75 -10.50
CA ALA A 91 8.99 3.81 -11.19
C ALA A 91 8.34 4.25 -12.51
N THR A 92 7.09 3.82 -12.78
CA THR A 92 6.40 4.03 -14.05
C THR A 92 5.16 4.91 -13.89
N THR A 93 4.66 5.42 -14.99
CA THR A 93 3.35 6.08 -15.06
C THR A 93 2.25 5.03 -15.29
N PHE A 94 0.99 5.42 -15.09
CA PHE A 94 -0.14 4.64 -15.58
C PHE A 94 -0.07 4.54 -17.10
N LEU A 95 -0.50 3.40 -17.63
CA LEU A 95 -0.62 3.24 -19.07
C LEU A 95 -1.71 4.16 -19.62
N THR A 96 -1.56 4.55 -20.87
CA THR A 96 -2.52 5.43 -21.57
C THR A 96 -3.94 4.86 -21.64
N SER A 97 -4.08 3.55 -21.52
CA SER A 97 -5.38 2.86 -21.44
C SER A 97 -6.12 3.02 -20.08
N TYR A 98 -5.43 3.47 -19.03
CA TYR A 98 -6.08 3.78 -17.75
C TYR A 98 -6.72 5.17 -17.82
N THR A 99 -7.98 5.28 -18.11
CA THR A 99 -8.75 6.54 -17.99
C THR A 99 -9.37 6.72 -16.62
N LEU A 100 -9.47 5.65 -15.86
CA LEU A 100 -10.02 5.59 -14.50
C LEU A 100 -9.00 4.95 -13.55
N LEU A 101 -8.91 5.49 -12.34
CA LEU A 101 -8.22 4.87 -11.23
C LEU A 101 -9.22 3.96 -10.50
N PRO A 102 -9.09 2.64 -10.58
CA PRO A 102 -9.95 1.74 -9.85
C PRO A 102 -9.67 1.80 -8.34
N VAL A 103 -10.65 1.41 -7.56
CA VAL A 103 -10.54 1.31 -6.10
C VAL A 103 -9.40 0.40 -5.66
N VAL A 104 -9.23 -0.70 -6.36
CA VAL A 104 -8.06 -1.58 -6.26
C VAL A 104 -7.40 -1.60 -7.62
N THR A 105 -6.18 -1.09 -7.69
CA THR A 105 -5.40 -1.08 -8.93
C THR A 105 -4.43 -2.26 -8.89
N PRO A 106 -4.66 -3.27 -9.72
CA PRO A 106 -3.80 -4.45 -9.80
C PRO A 106 -2.46 -4.11 -10.46
N GLY A 107 -1.41 -4.81 -10.05
CA GLY A 107 -0.05 -4.60 -10.55
C GLY A 107 0.78 -5.85 -10.45
N SER A 108 0.34 -6.93 -11.07
CA SER A 108 1.15 -8.13 -11.18
C SER A 108 2.43 -7.83 -11.96
N LEU A 109 3.57 -8.24 -11.40
CA LEU A 109 4.91 -8.00 -11.96
C LEU A 109 5.27 -6.51 -12.19
N ALA A 110 4.60 -5.58 -11.51
CA ALA A 110 4.86 -4.15 -11.64
C ALA A 110 5.93 -3.61 -10.67
N GLY A 111 6.32 -4.40 -9.70
CA GLY A 111 7.27 -4.03 -8.66
C GLY A 111 8.73 -4.27 -9.04
N GLN A 112 9.55 -4.39 -8.03
CA GLN A 112 10.96 -4.70 -8.19
C GLN A 112 11.18 -6.23 -8.33
N PRO A 113 12.29 -6.64 -8.96
CA PRO A 113 12.67 -8.05 -8.96
C PRO A 113 12.78 -8.59 -7.54
N ALA A 114 12.23 -9.78 -7.31
CA ALA A 114 12.41 -10.50 -6.06
C ALA A 114 13.90 -10.69 -5.77
N LYS A 115 14.34 -10.38 -4.56
CA LYS A 115 15.73 -10.58 -4.15
C LYS A 115 15.81 -11.51 -2.95
N SER A 116 16.83 -12.32 -2.96
CA SER A 116 17.17 -13.26 -1.90
C SER A 116 18.67 -13.22 -1.63
N VAL A 117 19.14 -13.99 -0.66
CA VAL A 117 20.55 -14.12 -0.34
C VAL A 117 20.95 -15.59 -0.36
N ASN A 118 22.08 -15.88 -1.00
CA ASN A 118 22.69 -17.20 -0.92
C ASN A 118 23.25 -17.38 0.50
N PRO A 119 22.77 -18.37 1.27
CA PRO A 119 23.18 -18.53 2.67
C PRO A 119 24.64 -18.96 2.85
N GLN A 120 25.27 -19.53 1.83
CA GLN A 120 26.66 -19.97 1.88
C GLN A 120 27.65 -18.87 1.51
N THR A 121 27.30 -18.03 0.53
CA THR A 121 28.21 -17.03 -0.04
C THR A 121 27.88 -15.60 0.35
N GLY A 122 26.67 -15.35 0.87
CA GLY A 122 26.16 -14.00 1.10
C GLY A 122 25.80 -13.22 -0.19
N ALA A 123 25.94 -13.85 -1.36
CA ALA A 123 25.66 -13.21 -2.64
C ALA A 123 24.16 -12.93 -2.81
N ILE A 124 23.83 -11.77 -3.38
CA ILE A 124 22.45 -11.42 -3.73
C ILE A 124 22.01 -12.24 -4.94
N LEU A 125 20.92 -12.95 -4.77
CA LEU A 125 20.23 -13.68 -5.83
C LEU A 125 19.04 -12.83 -6.29
N VAL A 126 18.97 -12.59 -7.58
CA VAL A 126 17.85 -11.84 -8.20
C VAL A 126 16.93 -12.85 -8.86
N GLY A 127 15.67 -12.84 -8.48
CA GLY A 127 14.63 -13.67 -9.09
C GLY A 127 14.35 -13.23 -10.54
N PRO A 128 13.84 -14.15 -11.37
CA PRO A 128 13.55 -13.85 -12.78
C PRO A 128 12.36 -12.91 -12.95
N ASN A 129 11.45 -12.88 -12.01
CA ASN A 129 10.22 -12.10 -12.10
C ASN A 129 10.20 -10.98 -11.05
N PRO A 130 9.68 -9.79 -11.44
CA PRO A 130 9.34 -8.75 -10.48
C PRO A 130 8.27 -9.22 -9.49
N THR A 131 8.21 -8.58 -8.34
CA THR A 131 7.12 -8.74 -7.36
C THR A 131 5.91 -7.92 -7.77
N ASP A 132 4.78 -8.19 -7.17
CA ASP A 132 3.56 -7.43 -7.44
C ASP A 132 3.51 -6.13 -6.63
N VAL A 133 2.72 -5.18 -7.14
CA VAL A 133 2.34 -3.94 -6.46
C VAL A 133 0.82 -3.84 -6.46
N ILE A 134 0.24 -3.41 -5.35
CA ILE A 134 -1.19 -3.10 -5.28
C ILE A 134 -1.39 -1.66 -4.80
N ASN A 135 -2.33 -0.96 -5.42
CA ASN A 135 -2.78 0.34 -4.96
C ASN A 135 -4.24 0.25 -4.53
N ILE A 136 -4.56 0.81 -3.36
CA ILE A 136 -5.86 0.71 -2.71
C ILE A 136 -6.35 2.14 -2.44
N LEU A 137 -7.54 2.48 -2.94
CA LEU A 137 -8.15 3.80 -2.79
C LEU A 137 -9.38 3.71 -1.88
N TYR A 138 -9.46 4.57 -0.88
CA TYR A 138 -10.62 4.72 0.00
C TYR A 138 -10.70 6.14 0.58
N ALA A 139 -11.90 6.55 0.95
CA ALA A 139 -12.13 7.84 1.58
C ALA A 139 -11.61 7.86 3.02
N ASP A 140 -11.17 9.02 3.45
CA ASP A 140 -10.78 9.25 4.82
C ASP A 140 -11.98 9.58 5.70
N ASN A 141 -12.33 8.66 6.58
CA ASN A 141 -13.42 8.83 7.54
C ASN A 141 -12.95 9.39 8.89
N THR A 142 -11.69 9.80 9.01
CA THR A 142 -11.13 10.30 10.27
C THR A 142 -11.18 11.82 10.41
N LEU A 143 -11.54 12.55 9.34
CA LEU A 143 -11.72 13.99 9.39
C LEU A 143 -12.91 14.35 10.27
N VAL A 144 -12.68 15.25 11.20
CA VAL A 144 -13.73 15.83 12.05
C VAL A 144 -13.68 17.36 12.00
N ASP A 145 -14.82 17.99 12.23
CA ASP A 145 -14.91 19.45 12.40
C ASP A 145 -14.45 19.86 13.81
N THR A 146 -14.46 21.17 14.07
CA THR A 146 -14.13 21.71 15.39
C THR A 146 -15.09 21.31 16.50
N ALA A 147 -16.28 20.82 16.16
CA ALA A 147 -17.28 20.29 17.07
C ALA A 147 -17.15 18.77 17.28
N GLY A 148 -16.24 18.10 16.54
CA GLY A 148 -16.04 16.66 16.63
C GLY A 148 -16.96 15.84 15.72
N ASN A 149 -17.67 16.45 14.79
CA ASN A 149 -18.50 15.73 13.82
C ASN A 149 -17.64 15.21 12.67
N PHE A 150 -17.89 13.99 12.23
CA PHE A 150 -17.18 13.40 11.09
C PHE A 150 -17.54 14.13 9.79
N LEU A 151 -16.51 14.44 9.00
CA LEU A 151 -16.61 15.15 7.75
C LEU A 151 -16.26 14.19 6.61
N ASN A 152 -17.23 13.44 6.15
CA ASN A 152 -17.02 12.47 5.06
C ASN A 152 -16.97 13.15 3.69
N SER A 153 -17.65 14.28 3.52
CA SER A 153 -17.64 15.08 2.29
C SER A 153 -18.09 16.51 2.55
N PHE A 154 -17.59 17.45 1.73
CA PHE A 154 -17.97 18.86 1.79
C PHE A 154 -18.68 19.28 0.52
N PRO A 155 -19.83 19.96 0.60
CA PRO A 155 -20.41 20.65 -0.54
C PRO A 155 -19.51 21.82 -0.95
N VAL A 156 -19.40 22.04 -2.23
CA VAL A 156 -18.59 23.12 -2.82
C VAL A 156 -19.48 23.95 -3.77
N VAL A 157 -19.40 25.26 -3.70
CA VAL A 157 -20.05 26.17 -4.63
C VAL A 157 -19.08 27.19 -5.19
N GLN A 158 -19.44 27.80 -6.31
CA GLN A 158 -18.62 28.80 -6.99
C GLN A 158 -18.68 30.21 -6.35
N ALA A 159 -19.69 30.52 -5.54
CA ALA A 159 -19.91 31.87 -4.98
C ALA A 159 -19.75 31.89 -3.46
N ALA A 160 -19.20 32.99 -2.93
CA ALA A 160 -18.95 33.17 -1.52
C ALA A 160 -20.23 33.23 -0.69
N PRO A 161 -20.40 32.34 0.32
CA PRO A 161 -21.43 32.56 1.31
C PRO A 161 -21.03 33.63 2.33
N ALA A 162 -21.97 34.39 2.81
CA ALA A 162 -21.76 35.48 3.75
C ALA A 162 -21.50 35.02 5.21
N VAL A 163 -21.47 33.71 5.52
CA VAL A 163 -21.43 33.20 6.90
C VAL A 163 -20.38 32.11 7.03
N PRO A 164 -19.43 32.22 7.98
CA PRO A 164 -18.39 31.23 8.21
C PRO A 164 -18.89 30.09 9.11
N VAL A 165 -19.50 29.07 8.54
CA VAL A 165 -19.85 27.84 9.24
C VAL A 165 -19.17 26.70 8.51
N CYS A 166 -18.74 25.67 9.22
CA CYS A 166 -18.16 24.48 8.58
C CYS A 166 -19.13 23.76 7.64
N ALA A 167 -20.41 23.99 7.79
CA ALA A 167 -21.45 23.59 6.85
C ALA A 167 -21.59 24.54 5.64
N ALA A 168 -20.86 25.67 5.61
CA ALA A 168 -20.87 26.55 4.46
C ALA A 168 -20.06 25.90 3.31
N PRO A 169 -20.55 26.00 2.07
CA PRO A 169 -19.89 25.41 0.95
C PRO A 169 -18.49 26.05 0.73
N ALA A 170 -17.48 25.23 0.51
CA ALA A 170 -16.18 25.67 0.05
C ALA A 170 -16.29 26.27 -1.37
N GLN A 171 -15.33 27.12 -1.76
CA GLN A 171 -15.32 27.75 -3.06
C GLN A 171 -14.24 27.20 -3.95
N ILE A 172 -14.60 26.75 -5.14
CA ILE A 172 -13.63 26.43 -6.20
C ILE A 172 -13.44 27.70 -7.04
N ASN A 173 -12.19 28.07 -7.32
CA ASN A 173 -11.93 29.13 -8.27
C ASN A 173 -12.24 28.67 -9.71
N ALA A 174 -12.43 29.64 -10.62
CA ALA A 174 -12.82 29.35 -12.01
C ALA A 174 -11.83 28.44 -12.77
N THR A 175 -10.58 28.38 -12.35
CA THR A 175 -9.54 27.53 -12.96
C THR A 175 -9.44 26.14 -12.35
N GLY A 176 -10.13 25.87 -11.25
CA GLY A 176 -10.04 24.62 -10.53
C GLY A 176 -8.74 24.43 -9.72
N LEU A 177 -7.85 25.41 -9.71
CA LEU A 177 -6.52 25.30 -9.10
C LEU A 177 -6.50 25.58 -7.60
N THR A 178 -7.56 26.21 -7.07
CA THR A 178 -7.65 26.51 -5.64
C THR A 178 -9.06 26.28 -5.13
N VAL A 179 -9.11 25.82 -3.89
CA VAL A 179 -10.35 25.70 -3.11
C VAL A 179 -10.18 26.51 -1.83
N THR A 180 -11.11 27.42 -1.59
CA THR A 180 -11.18 28.18 -0.34
C THR A 180 -12.22 27.57 0.56
N LEU A 181 -11.79 27.05 1.69
CA LEU A 181 -12.66 26.46 2.70
C LEU A 181 -13.29 27.55 3.57
N ALA A 182 -14.45 27.26 4.14
CA ALA A 182 -14.98 28.09 5.20
C ALA A 182 -14.08 28.03 6.45
N THR A 183 -14.10 29.08 7.27
CA THR A 183 -13.20 29.28 8.42
C THR A 183 -13.18 28.08 9.37
N ASN A 184 -12.00 27.58 9.72
CA ASN A 184 -11.75 26.59 10.77
C ASN A 184 -12.41 25.21 10.62
N CYS A 185 -12.83 24.83 9.43
CA CYS A 185 -13.54 23.57 9.21
C CYS A 185 -12.66 22.32 9.34
N PHE A 186 -11.36 22.46 9.41
CA PHE A 186 -10.43 21.34 9.44
C PHE A 186 -9.47 21.36 10.64
N GLN A 187 -9.81 22.07 11.71
CA GLN A 187 -8.99 22.03 12.92
C GLN A 187 -9.48 20.95 13.86
N MET A 188 -8.74 19.85 13.95
CA MET A 188 -8.91 18.93 15.07
C MET A 188 -8.33 19.57 16.35
N PRO A 189 -9.02 19.50 17.51
CA PRO A 189 -8.43 19.89 18.77
C PRO A 189 -7.14 19.07 19.02
N GLY A 190 -5.98 19.73 19.09
CA GLY A 190 -4.70 19.10 19.42
C GLY A 190 -3.90 18.52 18.28
N THR A 191 -4.33 18.63 17.00
CA THR A 191 -3.53 18.24 15.85
C THR A 191 -3.23 19.42 14.93
N PRO A 192 -1.98 19.55 14.41
CA PRO A 192 -1.68 20.54 13.39
C PRO A 192 -2.36 20.15 12.08
N THR A 193 -3.12 21.07 11.53
CA THR A 193 -3.74 21.07 10.20
C THR A 193 -4.23 19.73 9.65
N PRO A 194 -5.52 19.54 9.50
CA PRO A 194 -6.11 18.29 8.99
C PRO A 194 -5.86 18.05 7.49
N LEU A 195 -5.54 19.09 6.73
CA LEU A 195 -5.09 19.02 5.36
C LEU A 195 -3.64 19.53 5.26
N ALA A 196 -2.79 18.74 4.63
CA ALA A 196 -1.38 19.05 4.43
C ALA A 196 -1.01 18.84 2.95
N VAL A 197 0.10 19.47 2.57
CA VAL A 197 0.75 19.16 1.29
C VAL A 197 1.01 17.65 1.23
N GLY A 198 0.65 17.03 0.12
CA GLY A 198 0.74 15.57 -0.04
C GLY A 198 -0.57 14.82 0.20
N ASN A 199 -1.63 15.49 0.66
CA ASN A 199 -2.94 14.87 0.71
C ASN A 199 -3.57 14.79 -0.69
N LEU A 200 -4.47 13.83 -0.87
CA LEU A 200 -5.27 13.68 -2.06
C LEU A 200 -6.71 14.11 -1.76
N ILE A 201 -7.27 14.88 -2.67
CA ILE A 201 -8.65 15.39 -2.59
C ILE A 201 -9.42 14.88 -3.79
N LEU A 202 -10.52 14.20 -3.53
CA LEU A 202 -11.48 13.76 -4.53
C LEU A 202 -12.61 14.78 -4.66
N PHE A 203 -12.81 15.25 -5.87
CA PHE A 203 -13.96 16.06 -6.27
C PHE A 203 -14.97 15.17 -6.98
N THR A 204 -16.24 15.33 -6.65
CA THR A 204 -17.34 14.55 -7.26
C THR A 204 -18.56 15.44 -7.49
N ASN A 205 -19.09 15.41 -8.70
CA ASN A 205 -20.37 16.03 -9.04
C ASN A 205 -21.07 15.26 -10.17
N GLN A 206 -22.16 15.82 -10.70
CA GLN A 206 -22.91 15.17 -11.79
C GLN A 206 -22.11 15.03 -13.11
N ASN A 207 -21.07 15.85 -13.32
CA ASN A 207 -20.25 15.81 -14.54
C ASN A 207 -19.12 14.78 -14.44
N GLY A 208 -18.79 14.28 -13.23
CA GLY A 208 -17.77 13.27 -13.06
C GLY A 208 -17.00 13.36 -11.74
N THR A 209 -15.75 12.90 -11.79
CA THR A 209 -14.82 12.92 -10.67
C THR A 209 -13.48 13.48 -11.11
N ALA A 210 -12.75 14.12 -10.19
CA ALA A 210 -11.37 14.54 -10.36
C ALA A 210 -10.57 14.27 -9.07
N LEU A 211 -9.36 13.80 -9.20
CA LEU A 211 -8.45 13.54 -8.08
C LEU A 211 -7.26 14.50 -8.18
N GLU A 212 -7.07 15.29 -7.13
CA GLU A 212 -6.03 16.31 -7.11
C GLU A 212 -5.07 16.12 -5.92
N TYR A 213 -3.82 16.48 -6.13
CA TYR A 213 -2.77 16.46 -5.12
C TYR A 213 -2.62 17.84 -4.48
N VAL A 214 -2.68 17.93 -3.16
CA VAL A 214 -2.51 19.20 -2.45
C VAL A 214 -1.03 19.64 -2.51
N THR A 215 -0.79 20.73 -3.20
CA THR A 215 0.57 21.32 -3.36
C THR A 215 0.83 22.49 -2.40
N GLY A 216 -0.22 23.08 -1.85
CA GLY A 216 -0.12 24.17 -0.88
C GLY A 216 -1.35 24.30 -0.01
N VAL A 217 -1.11 24.71 1.24
CA VAL A 217 -2.18 25.06 2.19
C VAL A 217 -1.79 26.36 2.85
N ALA A 218 -2.58 27.41 2.64
CA ALA A 218 -2.36 28.74 3.20
C ALA A 218 -3.65 29.22 3.88
N GLY A 219 -3.71 29.07 5.18
CA GLY A 219 -4.93 29.35 5.95
C GLY A 219 -6.09 28.45 5.49
N GLN A 220 -7.06 29.04 4.83
CA GLN A 220 -8.26 28.34 4.31
C GLN A 220 -8.13 27.94 2.84
N VAL A 221 -7.06 28.38 2.17
CA VAL A 221 -6.87 28.14 0.74
C VAL A 221 -6.02 26.90 0.52
N ILE A 222 -6.58 25.93 -0.20
CA ILE A 222 -5.89 24.75 -0.67
C ILE A 222 -5.53 24.97 -2.13
N THR A 223 -4.29 24.68 -2.49
CA THR A 223 -3.75 24.89 -3.84
C THR A 223 -3.42 23.54 -4.48
N PHE A 224 -3.74 23.41 -5.78
CA PHE A 224 -3.46 22.28 -6.65
C PHE A 224 -2.62 22.75 -7.82
N ALA A 225 -1.36 23.09 -7.59
CA ALA A 225 -0.46 23.57 -8.64
C ALA A 225 0.02 22.41 -9.52
N ALA A 226 0.18 22.67 -10.81
CA ALA A 226 0.78 21.71 -11.74
C ALA A 226 2.23 21.37 -11.36
N GLY A 227 2.70 20.18 -11.79
CA GLY A 227 4.03 19.69 -11.44
C GLY A 227 4.09 18.96 -10.09
N ASP A 228 2.97 18.54 -9.57
CA ASP A 228 2.86 17.69 -8.38
C ASP A 228 3.54 16.32 -8.61
N PRO A 229 4.02 15.66 -7.55
CA PRO A 229 4.70 14.36 -7.64
C PRO A 229 3.85 13.24 -8.21
N ALA A 230 2.53 13.37 -8.14
CA ALA A 230 1.58 12.40 -8.68
C ALA A 230 1.34 12.59 -10.18
N GLY A 231 1.52 13.81 -10.69
CA GLY A 231 1.11 14.21 -12.03
C GLY A 231 -0.42 14.26 -12.19
N LEU A 232 -1.15 14.53 -11.09
CA LEU A 232 -2.61 14.61 -11.09
C LEU A 232 -3.09 16.01 -11.42
N ASN A 233 -2.40 17.05 -10.93
CA ASN A 233 -2.80 18.45 -11.09
C ASN A 233 -2.48 18.96 -12.50
N GLN A 234 -3.18 18.46 -13.50
CA GLN A 234 -2.97 18.85 -14.88
C GLN A 234 -4.03 19.85 -15.32
N THR A 235 -3.63 20.81 -16.11
CA THR A 235 -4.53 21.82 -16.68
C THR A 235 -4.67 21.62 -18.19
N GLY A 236 -5.86 21.94 -18.72
CA GLY A 236 -6.11 21.89 -20.16
C GLY A 236 -6.39 20.51 -20.73
N LEU A 237 -6.56 19.50 -19.88
CA LEU A 237 -7.05 18.19 -20.30
C LEU A 237 -8.58 18.15 -20.23
N PRO A 238 -9.24 17.45 -21.16
CA PRO A 238 -10.69 17.45 -21.25
C PRO A 238 -11.39 16.54 -20.24
N ASN A 239 -10.66 15.64 -19.54
CA ASN A 239 -11.25 14.71 -18.57
C ASN A 239 -10.39 14.55 -17.33
N GLY A 240 -11.04 14.28 -16.20
CA GLY A 240 -10.38 13.91 -14.95
C GLY A 240 -9.67 15.06 -14.22
N THR A 241 -9.93 16.30 -14.61
CA THR A 241 -9.43 17.52 -13.94
C THR A 241 -10.58 18.24 -13.26
N VAL A 242 -10.31 19.08 -12.25
CA VAL A 242 -11.34 19.89 -11.61
C VAL A 242 -12.02 20.83 -12.62
N ALA A 243 -11.29 21.34 -13.58
CA ALA A 243 -11.86 22.21 -14.62
C ALA A 243 -12.92 21.51 -15.48
N ASP A 244 -12.77 20.21 -15.72
CA ASP A 244 -13.72 19.38 -16.46
C ASP A 244 -15.06 19.21 -15.71
N LEU A 245 -15.05 19.34 -14.40
CA LEU A 245 -16.26 19.28 -13.57
C LEU A 245 -17.15 20.52 -13.67
N ALA A 246 -16.68 21.58 -14.34
CA ALA A 246 -17.48 22.78 -14.60
C ALA A 246 -18.52 22.54 -15.71
N ASN A 247 -19.63 23.27 -15.65
CA ASN A 247 -20.58 23.32 -16.74
C ASN A 247 -19.99 24.08 -17.96
N ALA A 248 -20.58 23.91 -19.12
CA ALA A 248 -20.17 24.62 -20.33
C ALA A 248 -20.14 26.16 -20.22
N GLY A 249 -20.84 26.76 -19.22
CA GLY A 249 -20.79 28.17 -18.90
C GLY A 249 -19.76 28.57 -17.85
N GLY A 250 -18.86 27.67 -17.43
CA GLY A 250 -17.78 27.92 -16.46
C GLY A 250 -18.19 27.86 -14.99
N GLY A 251 -19.45 27.56 -14.67
CA GLY A 251 -19.94 27.38 -13.31
C GLY A 251 -19.85 25.92 -12.87
N PHE A 252 -19.56 25.67 -11.59
CA PHE A 252 -19.58 24.31 -11.03
C PHE A 252 -21.00 23.95 -10.57
N PRO A 253 -21.53 22.78 -10.94
CA PRO A 253 -22.70 22.22 -10.30
C PRO A 253 -22.42 21.91 -8.84
N PRO A 254 -23.42 21.52 -8.02
CA PRO A 254 -23.19 21.07 -6.66
C PRO A 254 -22.10 19.98 -6.64
N THR A 255 -20.94 20.33 -6.08
CA THR A 255 -19.75 19.48 -6.05
C THR A 255 -19.42 19.13 -4.60
N THR A 256 -19.07 17.89 -4.35
CA THR A 256 -18.56 17.45 -3.06
C THR A 256 -17.04 17.24 -3.14
N ILE A 257 -16.36 17.57 -2.06
CA ILE A 257 -14.93 17.28 -1.89
C ILE A 257 -14.73 16.37 -0.68
N GLN A 258 -13.83 15.43 -0.79
CA GLN A 258 -13.45 14.56 0.32
C GLN A 258 -11.96 14.23 0.26
N ARG A 259 -11.31 14.06 1.42
CA ARG A 259 -9.94 13.55 1.48
C ARG A 259 -9.98 12.05 1.24
N VAL A 260 -9.02 11.58 0.45
CA VAL A 260 -8.88 10.15 0.15
C VAL A 260 -7.46 9.68 0.42
N TRP A 261 -7.34 8.38 0.70
CA TRP A 261 -6.07 7.70 0.87
C TRP A 261 -5.83 6.76 -0.31
N LEU A 262 -4.70 6.92 -0.97
CA LEU A 262 -4.18 6.00 -1.96
C LEU A 262 -3.02 5.25 -1.32
N VAL A 263 -3.28 4.05 -0.85
CA VAL A 263 -2.30 3.21 -0.17
C VAL A 263 -1.69 2.23 -1.14
N SER A 264 -0.37 2.16 -1.15
CA SER A 264 0.39 1.27 -2.02
C SER A 264 1.22 0.30 -1.20
N TYR A 265 1.21 -0.98 -1.60
CA TYR A 265 2.07 -2.02 -1.05
C TYR A 265 2.99 -2.55 -2.12
N TYR A 266 4.28 -2.60 -1.80
CA TYR A 266 5.34 -3.10 -2.68
C TYR A 266 6.54 -3.59 -1.87
N ILE A 267 7.46 -4.30 -2.50
CA ILE A 267 8.72 -4.68 -1.89
C ILE A 267 9.80 -3.70 -2.33
N ASP A 268 10.47 -3.07 -1.34
CA ASP A 268 11.72 -2.36 -1.57
C ASP A 268 12.90 -3.33 -1.41
N SER A 269 13.54 -3.62 -2.52
CA SER A 269 14.75 -4.42 -2.60
C SER A 269 15.97 -3.62 -3.08
N THR A 270 15.85 -2.29 -3.19
CA THR A 270 16.95 -1.42 -3.64
C THR A 270 17.69 -0.79 -2.49
N THR A 271 16.98 -0.32 -1.46
CA THR A 271 17.59 0.31 -0.28
C THR A 271 18.50 -0.69 0.46
N ASN A 272 18.03 -1.90 0.66
CA ASN A 272 18.85 -2.99 1.21
C ASN A 272 18.56 -4.31 0.46
N PRO A 273 19.34 -4.63 -0.58
CA PRO A 273 19.13 -5.84 -1.35
C PRO A 273 19.25 -7.15 -0.57
N SER A 274 20.03 -7.14 0.51
CA SER A 274 20.19 -8.32 1.38
C SER A 274 19.01 -8.49 2.37
N LYS A 275 18.20 -7.46 2.55
CA LYS A 275 17.06 -7.43 3.48
C LYS A 275 15.87 -6.72 2.82
N PRO A 276 15.24 -7.34 1.81
CA PRO A 276 14.10 -6.75 1.13
C PRO A 276 12.96 -6.47 2.12
N GLN A 277 12.27 -5.34 1.95
CA GLN A 277 11.30 -4.82 2.90
C GLN A 277 9.92 -4.70 2.26
N LEU A 278 8.89 -5.13 2.98
CA LEU A 278 7.52 -4.79 2.62
C LEU A 278 7.26 -3.35 3.06
N VAL A 279 6.89 -2.52 2.11
CA VAL A 279 6.64 -1.10 2.30
C VAL A 279 5.16 -0.80 2.09
N ARG A 280 4.60 -0.01 3.00
CA ARG A 280 3.31 0.65 2.88
C ARG A 280 3.55 2.13 2.61
N GLN A 281 3.04 2.65 1.52
CA GLN A 281 3.10 4.07 1.19
C GLN A 281 1.69 4.63 1.11
N VAL A 282 1.47 5.77 1.74
CA VAL A 282 0.20 6.49 1.69
C VAL A 282 0.38 7.71 0.79
N ASN A 283 -0.46 7.82 -0.23
CA ASN A 283 -0.38 8.86 -1.26
C ASN A 283 0.99 8.84 -1.97
N TYR A 284 1.42 10.00 -2.46
CA TYR A 284 2.71 10.18 -3.12
C TYR A 284 3.74 10.75 -2.14
N PRO A 285 5.02 10.64 -2.37
CA PRO A 285 5.73 10.52 -3.63
C PRO A 285 5.85 9.09 -4.15
N ASN A 286 6.23 8.99 -5.43
CA ASN A 286 6.58 7.72 -6.04
C ASN A 286 7.89 7.16 -5.49
N TYR A 287 7.95 5.83 -5.43
CA TYR A 287 9.18 5.10 -5.28
C TYR A 287 10.05 5.26 -6.56
N PRO A 288 11.38 5.40 -6.49
CA PRO A 288 12.22 5.43 -5.30
C PRO A 288 12.56 6.84 -4.79
N THR A 289 11.93 7.89 -5.30
CA THR A 289 12.21 9.27 -4.88
C THR A 289 11.66 9.52 -3.48
N VAL A 290 12.53 9.34 -2.52
CA VAL A 290 12.24 9.46 -1.10
C VAL A 290 12.66 10.83 -0.61
N ALA A 291 12.05 11.25 0.47
CA ALA A 291 12.61 12.08 1.52
C ALA A 291 12.05 13.49 1.71
N THR A 292 11.23 14.02 0.86
CA THR A 292 10.61 15.34 1.12
C THR A 292 9.11 15.26 1.41
N ALA A 293 8.60 14.04 1.54
CA ALA A 293 7.19 13.81 1.63
C ALA A 293 6.63 14.01 3.03
N SER A 294 5.48 14.62 3.11
CA SER A 294 4.64 14.64 4.31
C SER A 294 4.27 13.24 4.80
N ASN A 295 4.33 12.25 3.91
CA ASN A 295 4.01 10.84 4.18
C ASN A 295 5.17 9.94 3.69
N PRO A 296 6.24 9.73 4.48
CA PRO A 296 7.31 8.85 4.08
C PRO A 296 6.83 7.40 3.98
N PRO A 297 7.42 6.60 3.09
CA PRO A 297 7.14 5.17 3.02
C PRO A 297 7.38 4.50 4.37
N GLN A 298 6.44 3.69 4.82
CA GLN A 298 6.50 2.95 6.08
C GLN A 298 6.97 1.53 5.82
N GLN A 299 8.07 1.16 6.41
CA GLN A 299 8.51 -0.23 6.45
C GLN A 299 7.61 -1.01 7.41
N ILE A 300 6.98 -2.08 6.93
CA ILE A 300 6.03 -2.91 7.68
C ILE A 300 6.66 -4.22 8.12
N ALA A 301 7.45 -4.84 7.26
CA ALA A 301 8.08 -6.11 7.54
C ALA A 301 9.40 -6.24 6.78
N ASP A 302 10.34 -6.97 7.37
CA ASP A 302 11.68 -7.22 6.84
C ASP A 302 11.80 -8.59 6.21
N CYS A 303 12.83 -8.76 5.38
CA CYS A 303 13.20 -10.03 4.78
C CYS A 303 12.05 -10.67 3.98
N ILE A 304 11.23 -9.84 3.33
CA ILE A 304 10.15 -10.29 2.47
C ILE A 304 10.70 -10.49 1.05
N GLU A 305 10.72 -11.74 0.62
CA GLU A 305 11.29 -12.14 -0.67
C GLU A 305 10.28 -12.10 -1.81
N ASN A 306 8.98 -12.26 -1.52
CA ASN A 306 7.94 -12.23 -2.54
C ASN A 306 6.63 -11.65 -2.00
N LEU A 307 5.94 -10.92 -2.88
CA LEU A 307 4.59 -10.39 -2.70
C LEU A 307 3.84 -10.64 -3.99
N SER A 308 2.70 -11.32 -3.90
CA SER A 308 1.87 -11.57 -5.07
C SER A 308 0.39 -11.42 -4.76
N PHE A 309 -0.35 -10.95 -5.75
CA PHE A 309 -1.79 -10.73 -5.69
C PHE A 309 -2.49 -11.43 -6.83
N SER A 310 -3.64 -12.03 -6.55
CA SER A 310 -4.58 -12.46 -7.57
C SER A 310 -5.99 -12.01 -7.21
N TYR A 311 -6.84 -11.87 -8.21
CA TYR A 311 -8.12 -11.19 -8.10
C TYR A 311 -9.24 -12.14 -8.52
N ASP A 312 -10.26 -12.27 -7.70
CA ASP A 312 -11.46 -12.99 -8.04
C ASP A 312 -12.41 -12.05 -8.77
N ILE A 313 -12.73 -12.40 -10.00
CA ILE A 313 -13.55 -11.58 -10.91
C ILE A 313 -14.85 -12.32 -11.18
N THR A 314 -15.96 -11.57 -11.20
CA THR A 314 -17.29 -12.07 -11.55
C THR A 314 -17.98 -11.13 -12.52
N ASN A 315 -18.92 -11.69 -13.32
CA ASN A 315 -19.70 -10.93 -14.30
C ASN A 315 -18.87 -10.20 -15.36
N SER A 316 -17.73 -10.76 -15.76
CA SER A 316 -16.91 -10.27 -16.86
C SER A 316 -17.17 -11.09 -18.15
N THR A 317 -16.60 -10.65 -19.25
CA THR A 317 -16.54 -11.43 -20.50
C THR A 317 -15.72 -12.71 -20.33
N ALA A 318 -14.76 -12.73 -19.41
CA ALA A 318 -14.04 -13.92 -19.00
C ALA A 318 -14.89 -14.77 -18.03
N PRO A 319 -14.70 -16.11 -17.98
CA PRO A 319 -15.31 -16.95 -16.97
C PRO A 319 -15.00 -16.44 -15.56
N ALA A 320 -15.95 -16.60 -14.63
CA ALA A 320 -15.69 -16.32 -13.22
C ALA A 320 -14.48 -17.13 -12.75
N GLY A 321 -13.49 -16.49 -12.15
CA GLY A 321 -12.24 -17.13 -11.75
C GLY A 321 -11.28 -16.20 -11.05
N THR A 322 -10.12 -16.75 -10.70
CA THR A 322 -9.01 -16.02 -10.04
C THR A 322 -7.92 -15.73 -11.06
N TYR A 323 -7.57 -14.46 -11.19
CA TYR A 323 -6.62 -13.99 -12.21
C TYR A 323 -5.50 -13.14 -11.60
N ALA A 324 -4.29 -13.29 -12.13
CA ALA A 324 -3.22 -12.33 -11.94
C ALA A 324 -3.38 -11.23 -13.00
N ILE A 325 -3.48 -9.97 -12.55
CA ILE A 325 -3.76 -8.84 -13.43
C ILE A 325 -2.54 -7.93 -13.45
N GLY A 326 -1.92 -7.82 -14.61
CA GLY A 326 -0.73 -7.01 -14.83
C GLY A 326 -1.03 -5.52 -15.10
N PRO A 327 0.00 -4.69 -15.13
CA PRO A 327 -0.16 -3.26 -15.43
C PRO A 327 -0.65 -3.02 -16.88
N GLY A 328 -0.52 -4.01 -17.78
CA GLY A 328 -1.03 -3.95 -19.15
C GLY A 328 -2.52 -4.26 -19.27
N ASP A 329 -3.13 -4.80 -18.23
CA ASP A 329 -4.54 -5.21 -18.21
C ASP A 329 -5.40 -4.05 -17.70
N ALA A 330 -5.46 -2.96 -18.45
CA ALA A 330 -6.26 -1.80 -18.11
C ALA A 330 -7.78 -2.10 -18.22
N PRO A 331 -8.64 -1.40 -17.46
CA PRO A 331 -10.07 -1.66 -17.40
C PRO A 331 -10.88 -1.18 -18.61
N THR A 332 -10.31 -1.07 -19.82
CA THR A 332 -11.03 -0.61 -21.02
C THR A 332 -10.60 -1.33 -22.28
N PRO A 333 -11.48 -1.89 -23.01
CA PRO A 333 -12.14 -3.16 -22.75
C PRO A 333 -11.09 -4.27 -22.67
N ASN A 334 -10.95 -4.84 -21.50
CA ASN A 334 -10.05 -5.96 -21.27
C ASN A 334 -10.78 -7.27 -21.52
N THR A 335 -10.02 -8.29 -21.90
CA THR A 335 -10.55 -9.66 -22.04
C THR A 335 -10.89 -10.31 -20.69
N LEU A 336 -10.38 -9.77 -19.58
CA LEU A 336 -10.56 -10.32 -18.24
C LEU A 336 -11.69 -9.66 -17.46
N TYR A 337 -11.85 -8.34 -17.58
CA TYR A 337 -12.90 -7.60 -16.87
C TYR A 337 -13.27 -6.31 -17.61
N ASP A 338 -14.54 -5.92 -17.50
CA ASP A 338 -15.08 -4.73 -18.18
C ASP A 338 -14.98 -3.49 -17.29
N THR A 339 -15.15 -3.67 -15.98
CA THR A 339 -15.09 -2.60 -14.99
C THR A 339 -14.38 -3.05 -13.71
N PRO A 340 -13.71 -2.13 -12.99
CA PRO A 340 -13.10 -2.44 -11.69
C PRO A 340 -14.10 -2.95 -10.65
N ALA A 341 -15.39 -2.65 -10.79
CA ALA A 341 -16.45 -3.11 -9.91
C ALA A 341 -16.67 -4.64 -9.95
N GLN A 342 -16.04 -5.34 -10.88
CA GLN A 342 -16.13 -6.80 -10.98
C GLN A 342 -15.20 -7.56 -10.03
N PHE A 343 -14.24 -6.89 -9.40
CA PHE A 343 -13.39 -7.51 -8.38
C PHE A 343 -14.21 -7.83 -7.12
N ARG A 344 -14.18 -9.08 -6.70
CA ARG A 344 -14.91 -9.56 -5.50
C ARG A 344 -14.01 -9.80 -4.32
N ALA A 345 -12.85 -10.35 -4.57
CA ALA A 345 -11.86 -10.61 -3.55
C ALA A 345 -10.45 -10.45 -4.11
N VAL A 346 -9.53 -10.15 -3.21
CA VAL A 346 -8.09 -10.14 -3.46
C VAL A 346 -7.46 -11.27 -2.66
N ASN A 347 -6.76 -12.15 -3.34
CA ASN A 347 -5.95 -13.17 -2.72
C ASN A 347 -4.53 -12.61 -2.56
N VAL A 348 -4.04 -12.58 -1.35
CA VAL A 348 -2.74 -12.03 -0.97
C VAL A 348 -1.81 -13.17 -0.59
N SER A 349 -0.61 -13.20 -1.16
CA SER A 349 0.45 -14.13 -0.78
C SER A 349 1.72 -13.36 -0.48
N ILE A 350 2.28 -13.58 0.71
CA ILE A 350 3.54 -13.01 1.15
C ILE A 350 4.49 -14.13 1.51
N ALA A 351 5.73 -14.10 0.98
CA ALA A 351 6.78 -15.04 1.36
C ALA A 351 7.98 -14.27 1.91
N GLY A 352 8.52 -14.79 3.00
CA GLY A 352 9.67 -14.20 3.66
C GLY A 352 10.62 -15.25 4.22
N ARG A 353 11.79 -14.80 4.66
CA ARG A 353 12.82 -15.62 5.26
C ARG A 353 13.31 -15.08 6.59
N SER A 354 14.03 -15.89 7.33
CA SER A 354 14.78 -15.42 8.50
C SER A 354 15.84 -14.40 8.09
N GLU A 355 16.18 -13.49 9.00
CA GLU A 355 17.25 -12.50 8.76
C GLU A 355 18.61 -13.16 8.63
N TYR A 356 18.90 -14.13 9.47
CA TYR A 356 20.16 -14.89 9.49
C TYR A 356 19.92 -16.32 9.04
N PRO A 357 20.96 -16.98 8.45
CA PRO A 357 20.87 -18.37 8.12
C PRO A 357 20.95 -19.22 9.40
N TYR A 358 20.20 -20.31 9.44
CA TYR A 358 20.28 -21.32 10.49
C TYR A 358 21.57 -22.15 10.34
N LEU A 359 22.39 -22.17 11.39
CA LEU A 359 23.70 -22.82 11.41
C LEU A 359 23.65 -24.25 11.94
N GLY A 360 22.51 -24.75 12.36
CA GLY A 360 22.36 -26.10 12.92
C GLY A 360 22.32 -27.23 11.90
N SER A 361 22.48 -26.94 10.60
CA SER A 361 22.59 -27.94 9.53
C SER A 361 24.01 -27.97 8.95
N THR A 362 24.33 -29.04 8.20
CA THR A 362 25.62 -29.17 7.50
C THR A 362 25.90 -28.06 6.50
N MET A 363 24.83 -27.37 6.02
CA MET A 363 24.93 -26.19 5.19
C MET A 363 24.04 -25.09 5.76
N PRO A 364 24.52 -23.84 5.87
CA PRO A 364 23.70 -22.71 6.29
C PRO A 364 22.46 -22.58 5.40
N GLN A 365 21.29 -22.44 5.99
CA GLN A 365 20.03 -22.28 5.26
C GLN A 365 19.16 -21.24 5.95
N TYR A 366 18.42 -20.43 5.17
CA TYR A 366 17.40 -19.56 5.72
C TYR A 366 16.12 -20.34 6.00
N PHE A 367 15.52 -20.08 7.14
CA PHE A 367 14.13 -20.47 7.36
C PHE A 367 13.24 -19.62 6.45
N ARG A 368 12.40 -20.28 5.65
CA ARG A 368 11.44 -19.62 4.75
C ARG A 368 10.04 -20.02 5.10
N ASN A 369 9.13 -19.06 5.03
CA ASN A 369 7.71 -19.29 5.21
C ASN A 369 6.89 -18.42 4.26
N ASN A 370 5.66 -18.85 3.99
CA ASN A 370 4.68 -18.08 3.23
C ASN A 370 3.36 -18.01 4.00
N LEU A 371 2.65 -16.90 3.81
CA LEU A 371 1.32 -16.69 4.36
C LEU A 371 0.41 -16.26 3.23
N GLN A 372 -0.78 -16.86 3.18
CA GLN A 372 -1.79 -16.55 2.17
C GLN A 372 -3.12 -16.24 2.85
N THR A 373 -3.86 -15.28 2.30
CA THR A 373 -5.21 -14.94 2.75
C THR A 373 -6.03 -14.41 1.60
N GLN A 374 -7.35 -14.50 1.73
CA GLN A 374 -8.31 -13.91 0.82
C GLN A 374 -9.05 -12.79 1.55
N VAL A 375 -9.18 -11.64 0.91
CA VAL A 375 -9.92 -10.49 1.43
C VAL A 375 -11.06 -10.16 0.49
N SER A 376 -12.28 -10.23 0.99
CA SER A 376 -13.48 -9.82 0.24
C SER A 376 -13.59 -8.30 0.20
N LEU A 377 -13.82 -7.73 -0.98
CA LEU A 377 -14.02 -6.30 -1.20
C LEU A 377 -15.50 -5.95 -0.99
N ARG A 378 -15.90 -5.73 0.26
CA ARG A 378 -17.31 -5.55 0.65
C ARG A 378 -17.96 -4.37 -0.03
N SER A 379 -17.30 -3.21 -0.08
CA SER A 379 -17.84 -1.99 -0.71
C SER A 379 -18.12 -2.19 -2.20
N MET A 380 -17.28 -2.95 -2.89
CA MET A 380 -17.45 -3.28 -4.31
C MET A 380 -18.56 -4.30 -4.54
N SER A 381 -18.64 -5.34 -3.71
CA SER A 381 -19.64 -6.40 -3.86
C SER A 381 -21.06 -5.91 -3.58
N PHE A 382 -21.26 -5.01 -2.63
CA PHE A 382 -22.57 -4.46 -2.30
C PHE A 382 -23.13 -3.60 -3.45
N GLN A 383 -22.29 -2.75 -4.05
CA GLN A 383 -22.71 -1.85 -5.11
C GLN A 383 -23.14 -2.58 -6.39
N ASN A 384 -22.49 -3.69 -6.71
CA ASN A 384 -22.79 -4.43 -7.93
C ASN A 384 -24.06 -5.32 -7.82
N GLN A 385 -24.55 -5.59 -6.63
CA GLN A 385 -25.83 -6.31 -6.45
C GLN A 385 -27.06 -5.46 -6.84
N PHE A 386 -26.92 -4.13 -6.82
CA PHE A 386 -28.00 -3.19 -7.10
C PHE A 386 -27.87 -2.46 -8.45
N GLN A 387 -26.74 -2.57 -9.12
CA GLN A 387 -26.57 -2.10 -10.49
C GLN A 387 -26.92 -3.24 -11.46
N THR A 388 -28.19 -3.31 -11.85
CA THR A 388 -28.53 -3.99 -13.10
C THR A 388 -27.82 -3.25 -14.23
N SER A 389 -27.00 -3.97 -15.01
CA SER A 389 -26.20 -3.52 -16.17
C SER A 389 -26.38 -2.05 -16.53
N PRO A 390 -25.35 -1.21 -16.52
CA PRO A 390 -25.47 0.09 -17.13
C PRO A 390 -25.74 -0.16 -18.63
N THR A 391 -26.97 0.01 -19.06
CA THR A 391 -27.24 0.33 -20.44
C THR A 391 -26.46 1.59 -20.72
N ALA A 392 -25.40 1.48 -21.49
CA ALA A 392 -24.65 2.61 -22.00
C ALA A 392 -25.64 3.61 -22.63
N PRO A 393 -25.51 4.93 -22.35
CA PRO A 393 -26.22 5.94 -23.07
C PRO A 393 -25.79 6.01 -24.54
#